data_0e065d281f5095db565cc60320d2f8d8
#
_entry.id   0e065d281f5095db565cc60320d2f8d8
#
_cell.length_a   1.000
_cell.length_b   1.000
_cell.length_c   1.000
_cell.angle_alpha   90.00
_cell.angle_beta   90.00
_cell.angle_gamma   90.00
#
_symmetry.space_group_name_H-M   'P 1'
#
loop_
_entity.id
_entity.type
_entity.pdbx_description
1 polymer ?
#
loop_
_entity_poly.entity_id
_entity_poly.type
_entity_poly.pdbx_seq_one_letter_code
_entity_poly.pdbx_strand_id
1 'polypeptide(L)'
;VGSEMCIRDRVCVVTAAIPRGEKISAENAEQYITVMEIDKRIVPETALKSTEAASGRIAAYGVEQGMVLTTGMLRELSEITEQMREPVIAGFRAEDLYQVVGGVLRAGDRIHIYCVEQEEEEQNGKLLWENVFVQQVFDRNGAAIGGDDGTTPAQRVNIYMEKERVADFYAALAQGSLRVVKAEDTDRQEE
;
A
#
# COMPACT_ATOMS: atom_id res chain seq x y z
N VAL A 1 -11.30 -18.99 48.41
CA VAL A 1 -11.47 -17.95 47.39
C VAL A 1 -10.21 -17.98 46.57
N GLY A 2 -10.22 -18.76 45.50
CA GLY A 2 -9.08 -18.85 44.59
C GLY A 2 -8.89 -17.51 43.88
N SER A 3 -7.72 -16.88 44.04
CA SER A 3 -7.31 -15.79 43.18
C SER A 3 -7.14 -16.40 41.78
N GLU A 4 -8.04 -16.07 40.88
CA GLU A 4 -7.82 -16.34 39.47
C GLU A 4 -6.54 -15.59 39.07
N MET A 5 -5.46 -16.34 38.83
CA MET A 5 -4.26 -15.76 38.25
C MET A 5 -4.63 -15.24 36.85
N CYS A 6 -4.67 -13.93 36.68
CA CYS A 6 -4.79 -13.32 35.36
C CYS A 6 -3.57 -13.71 34.54
N ILE A 7 -3.75 -14.68 33.64
CA ILE A 7 -2.74 -15.05 32.67
C ILE A 7 -2.68 -13.92 31.65
N ARG A 8 -1.52 -13.27 31.59
CA ARG A 8 -1.24 -12.21 30.62
C ARG A 8 -0.45 -12.77 29.47
N ASP A 9 -0.66 -12.22 28.32
CA ASP A 9 0.08 -12.54 27.10
C ASP A 9 0.68 -11.25 26.52
N ARG A 10 1.82 -11.37 25.89
CA ARG A 10 2.49 -10.25 25.23
C ARG A 10 2.00 -10.12 23.80
N VAL A 11 1.54 -8.94 23.43
CA VAL A 11 1.01 -8.66 22.09
C VAL A 11 1.46 -7.29 21.61
N CYS A 12 1.50 -7.12 20.30
CA CYS A 12 1.71 -5.84 19.68
C CYS A 12 0.43 -5.01 19.75
N VAL A 13 0.54 -3.81 20.33
CA VAL A 13 -0.54 -2.82 20.38
C VAL A 13 -0.13 -1.61 19.55
N VAL A 14 -1.05 -1.10 18.76
CA VAL A 14 -0.84 0.08 17.92
C VAL A 14 -0.89 1.32 18.78
N THR A 15 0.20 2.08 18.80
CA THR A 15 0.36 3.31 19.60
C THR A 15 0.19 4.59 18.79
N ALA A 16 0.33 4.50 17.47
CA ALA A 16 0.00 5.54 16.52
C ALA A 16 -0.69 4.92 15.31
N ALA A 17 -1.70 5.57 14.76
CA ALA A 17 -2.45 5.05 13.62
C ALA A 17 -1.50 4.68 12.46
N ILE A 18 -1.69 3.48 11.91
CA ILE A 18 -0.91 2.99 10.78
C ILE A 18 -1.73 3.23 9.51
N PRO A 19 -1.26 4.08 8.58
CA PRO A 19 -1.97 4.29 7.32
C PRO A 19 -1.98 3.02 6.47
N ARG A 20 -3.05 2.83 5.70
CA ARG A 20 -3.11 1.78 4.67
C ARG A 20 -1.91 1.90 3.72
N GLY A 21 -1.29 0.78 3.40
CA GLY A 21 -0.14 0.73 2.51
C GLY A 21 1.20 1.05 3.17
N GLU A 22 1.20 1.45 4.43
CA GLU A 22 2.44 1.67 5.18
C GLU A 22 3.16 0.35 5.41
N LYS A 23 4.44 0.31 5.06
CA LYS A 23 5.31 -0.83 5.34
C LYS A 23 5.94 -0.68 6.71
N ILE A 24 5.75 -1.68 7.56
CA ILE A 24 6.42 -1.74 8.85
C ILE A 24 7.86 -2.22 8.63
N SER A 25 8.82 -1.45 9.11
CA SER A 25 10.24 -1.76 9.06
C SER A 25 10.84 -1.71 10.47
N ALA A 26 12.06 -2.21 10.62
CA ALA A 26 12.79 -2.08 11.89
C ALA A 26 12.99 -0.61 12.32
N GLU A 27 13.01 0.32 11.36
CA GLU A 27 13.26 1.74 11.59
C GLU A 27 12.00 2.49 12.08
N ASN A 28 10.81 2.08 11.63
CA ASN A 28 9.56 2.76 11.95
C ASN A 28 8.66 1.98 12.92
N ALA A 29 8.96 0.72 13.21
CA ALA A 29 8.10 -0.12 14.04
C ALA A 29 7.81 0.50 15.41
N GLU A 30 8.80 1.08 16.05
CA GLU A 30 8.63 1.71 17.36
C GLU A 30 7.72 2.95 17.36
N GLN A 31 7.57 3.61 16.21
CA GLN A 31 6.65 4.74 16.06
C GLN A 31 5.18 4.29 16.09
N TYR A 32 4.91 3.08 15.64
CA TYR A 32 3.56 2.57 15.45
C TYR A 32 3.13 1.53 16.46
N ILE A 33 4.08 0.77 17.02
CA ILE A 33 3.80 -0.46 17.74
C ILE A 33 4.57 -0.51 19.04
N THR A 34 3.90 -0.97 20.10
CA THR A 34 4.52 -1.32 21.37
C THR A 34 4.05 -2.71 21.78
N VAL A 35 4.95 -3.51 22.37
CA VAL A 35 4.60 -4.79 22.98
C VAL A 35 4.07 -4.54 24.39
N MET A 36 2.86 -5.01 24.64
CA MET A 36 2.18 -4.86 25.93
C MET A 36 1.69 -6.22 26.43
N GLU A 37 1.57 -6.34 27.74
CA GLU A 37 0.95 -7.50 28.39
C GLU A 37 -0.53 -7.20 28.62
N ILE A 38 -1.40 -8.01 28.04
CA ILE A 38 -2.86 -7.93 28.19
C ILE A 38 -3.43 -9.27 28.66
N ASP A 39 -4.67 -9.25 29.16
CA ASP A 39 -5.36 -10.45 29.61
C ASP A 39 -5.49 -11.44 28.44
N LYS A 40 -4.98 -12.64 28.61
CA LYS A 40 -4.98 -13.69 27.57
C LYS A 40 -6.39 -14.01 27.03
N ARG A 41 -7.43 -13.81 27.84
CA ARG A 41 -8.81 -14.09 27.44
C ARG A 41 -9.32 -13.17 26.32
N ILE A 42 -8.73 -11.99 26.18
CA ILE A 42 -9.10 -11.00 25.17
C ILE A 42 -8.10 -10.91 24.03
N VAL A 43 -7.06 -11.76 24.03
CA VAL A 43 -6.06 -11.79 22.95
C VAL A 43 -6.62 -12.57 21.76
N PRO A 44 -6.72 -11.95 20.56
CA PRO A 44 -7.03 -12.69 19.33
C PRO A 44 -5.95 -13.75 19.05
N GLU A 45 -6.36 -14.91 18.52
CA GLU A 45 -5.40 -15.98 18.16
C GLU A 45 -4.37 -15.54 17.13
N THR A 46 -4.75 -14.59 16.27
CA THR A 46 -3.91 -14.03 15.19
C THR A 46 -3.08 -12.84 15.64
N ALA A 47 -3.10 -12.49 16.94
CA ALA A 47 -2.32 -11.37 17.46
C ALA A 47 -0.82 -11.58 17.26
N LEU A 48 -0.14 -10.54 16.80
CA LEU A 48 1.32 -10.53 16.70
C LEU A 48 1.94 -10.38 18.09
N LYS A 49 2.98 -11.15 18.36
CA LYS A 49 3.65 -11.21 19.67
C LYS A 49 4.92 -10.36 19.75
N SER A 50 5.48 -10.00 18.61
CA SER A 50 6.72 -9.25 18.49
C SER A 50 6.70 -8.25 17.35
N THR A 51 7.50 -7.20 17.45
CA THR A 51 7.67 -6.23 16.36
C THR A 51 8.33 -6.84 15.13
N GLU A 52 9.19 -7.83 15.32
CA GLU A 52 9.83 -8.58 14.24
C GLU A 52 8.81 -9.35 13.39
N ALA A 53 7.73 -9.83 13.98
CA ALA A 53 6.64 -10.50 13.27
C ALA A 53 5.87 -9.53 12.34
N ALA A 54 5.85 -8.24 12.64
CA ALA A 54 5.26 -7.20 11.80
C ALA A 54 6.22 -6.65 10.73
N SER A 55 7.52 -6.83 10.93
CA SER A 55 8.56 -6.25 10.07
C SER A 55 8.48 -6.83 8.64
N GLY A 56 8.57 -5.95 7.64
CA GLY A 56 8.47 -6.29 6.23
C GLY A 56 7.03 -6.42 5.72
N ARG A 57 6.02 -6.32 6.58
CA ARG A 57 4.62 -6.40 6.21
C ARG A 57 4.03 -5.02 5.94
N ILE A 58 2.96 -4.98 5.17
CA ILE A 58 2.27 -3.77 4.71
C ILE A 58 0.87 -3.75 5.30
N ALA A 59 0.45 -2.60 5.83
CA ALA A 59 -0.91 -2.42 6.33
C ALA A 59 -1.94 -2.60 5.21
N ALA A 60 -2.84 -3.58 5.37
CA ALA A 60 -3.87 -3.91 4.39
C ALA A 60 -4.98 -2.84 4.35
N TYR A 61 -5.20 -2.19 5.48
CA TYR A 61 -6.11 -1.06 5.68
C TYR A 61 -5.60 -0.18 6.81
N GLY A 62 -6.21 0.97 7.05
CA GLY A 62 -5.85 1.84 8.16
C GLY A 62 -6.10 1.16 9.51
N VAL A 63 -5.09 1.09 10.36
CA VAL A 63 -5.17 0.51 11.70
C VAL A 63 -5.14 1.64 12.73
N GLU A 64 -6.14 1.68 13.59
CA GLU A 64 -6.26 2.74 14.58
C GLU A 64 -5.41 2.50 15.82
N GLN A 65 -5.07 3.60 16.50
CA GLN A 65 -4.41 3.57 17.80
C GLN A 65 -5.24 2.77 18.81
N GLY A 66 -4.58 1.97 19.63
CA GLY A 66 -5.19 1.16 20.68
C GLY A 66 -5.61 -0.25 20.24
N MET A 67 -5.54 -0.55 18.95
CA MET A 67 -5.84 -1.89 18.46
C MET A 67 -4.72 -2.87 18.75
N VAL A 68 -5.09 -4.12 19.05
CA VAL A 68 -4.14 -5.24 19.04
C VAL A 68 -3.87 -5.61 17.59
N LEU A 69 -2.61 -5.59 17.20
CA LEU A 69 -2.20 -5.88 15.83
C LEU A 69 -2.31 -7.38 15.54
N THR A 70 -3.04 -7.72 14.51
CA THR A 70 -3.24 -9.10 14.06
C THR A 70 -2.70 -9.32 12.66
N THR A 71 -2.47 -10.60 12.29
CA THR A 71 -1.98 -10.97 10.96
C THR A 71 -2.93 -10.54 9.84
N GLY A 72 -4.25 -10.50 10.08
CA GLY A 72 -5.25 -10.06 9.10
C GLY A 72 -5.21 -8.57 8.77
N MET A 73 -4.56 -7.76 9.60
CA MET A 73 -4.38 -6.31 9.38
C MET A 73 -3.19 -5.99 8.47
N LEU A 74 -2.33 -6.97 8.22
CA LEU A 74 -1.10 -6.83 7.47
C LEU A 74 -1.09 -7.76 6.26
N ARG A 75 -0.39 -7.35 5.20
CA ARG A 75 -0.06 -8.19 4.04
C ARG A 75 1.43 -8.42 3.98
N GLU A 76 1.83 -9.58 3.53
CA GLU A 76 3.23 -9.83 3.20
C GLU A 76 3.57 -9.18 1.85
N LEU A 77 4.76 -8.63 1.74
CA LEU A 77 5.23 -8.07 0.46
C LEU A 77 5.26 -9.14 -0.65
N SER A 78 5.52 -10.39 -0.26
CA SER A 78 5.48 -11.54 -1.16
C SER A 78 4.12 -11.71 -1.84
N GLU A 79 3.00 -11.46 -1.15
CA GLU A 79 1.65 -11.55 -1.74
C GLU A 79 1.45 -10.56 -2.90
N ILE A 80 2.12 -9.40 -2.84
CA ILE A 80 2.06 -8.37 -3.87
C ILE A 80 3.00 -8.69 -5.02
N THR A 81 4.14 -9.28 -4.72
CA THR A 81 5.23 -9.51 -5.68
C THR A 81 5.39 -10.97 -6.09
N GLU A 82 4.55 -11.88 -5.56
CA GLU A 82 4.67 -13.33 -5.76
C GLU A 82 4.75 -13.75 -7.23
N GLN A 83 4.00 -13.08 -8.08
CA GLN A 83 3.98 -13.37 -9.52
C GLN A 83 5.02 -12.54 -10.30
N MET A 84 5.76 -11.68 -9.62
CA MET A 84 6.74 -10.81 -10.26
C MET A 84 8.12 -11.45 -10.25
N ARG A 85 8.72 -11.44 -11.41
CA ARG A 85 10.11 -11.84 -11.58
C ARG A 85 11.02 -10.63 -11.39
N GLU A 86 11.94 -10.70 -10.41
CA GLU A 86 12.80 -9.58 -10.03
C GLU A 86 12.01 -8.28 -9.81
N PRO A 87 11.15 -8.20 -8.77
CA PRO A 87 10.33 -7.01 -8.53
C PRO A 87 11.20 -5.79 -8.23
N VAL A 88 10.85 -4.68 -8.85
CA VAL A 88 11.50 -3.38 -8.66
C VAL A 88 10.45 -2.30 -8.39
N ILE A 89 10.90 -1.17 -7.90
CA ILE A 89 10.07 0.03 -7.77
C ILE A 89 10.41 0.96 -8.93
N ALA A 90 9.41 1.25 -9.75
CA ALA A 90 9.48 2.24 -10.81
C ALA A 90 8.60 3.44 -10.45
N GLY A 91 8.94 4.61 -10.95
CA GLY A 91 8.19 5.81 -10.66
C GLY A 91 7.85 6.62 -11.89
N PHE A 92 6.75 7.35 -11.82
CA PHE A 92 6.39 8.34 -12.83
C PHE A 92 5.85 9.60 -12.19
N ARG A 93 5.89 10.67 -12.96
CA ARG A 93 5.33 11.96 -12.60
C ARG A 93 4.18 12.28 -13.56
N ALA A 94 3.05 12.67 -13.00
CA ALA A 94 1.98 13.26 -13.80
C ALA A 94 2.27 14.72 -14.12
N GLU A 95 2.06 15.11 -15.36
CA GLU A 95 2.09 16.52 -15.79
C GLU A 95 0.82 17.21 -15.38
N ASP A 96 -0.29 16.48 -15.42
CA ASP A 96 -1.62 16.92 -15.07
C ASP A 96 -2.28 15.93 -14.11
N LEU A 97 -3.04 16.44 -13.15
CA LEU A 97 -3.76 15.61 -12.17
C LEU A 97 -4.81 14.69 -12.79
N TYR A 98 -5.34 15.02 -13.97
CA TYR A 98 -6.23 14.15 -14.72
C TYR A 98 -5.58 12.82 -15.13
N GLN A 99 -4.26 12.79 -15.26
CA GLN A 99 -3.51 11.58 -15.56
C GLN A 99 -3.51 10.57 -14.40
N VAL A 100 -3.71 11.04 -13.18
CA VAL A 100 -3.61 10.31 -11.92
C VAL A 100 -4.88 10.46 -11.05
N VAL A 101 -6.03 10.42 -11.68
CA VAL A 101 -7.34 10.40 -11.02
C VAL A 101 -7.53 11.62 -10.08
N GLY A 102 -7.15 12.82 -10.52
CA GLY A 102 -7.25 14.04 -9.70
C GLY A 102 -6.30 14.08 -8.50
N GLY A 103 -5.31 13.19 -8.43
CA GLY A 103 -4.33 13.16 -7.35
C GLY A 103 -4.77 12.39 -6.10
N VAL A 104 -5.84 11.60 -6.18
CA VAL A 104 -6.39 10.85 -5.02
C VAL A 104 -5.65 9.55 -4.70
N LEU A 105 -4.69 9.14 -5.53
CA LEU A 105 -3.95 7.91 -5.31
C LEU A 105 -3.17 7.93 -3.99
N ARG A 106 -3.13 6.79 -3.32
CA ARG A 106 -2.36 6.58 -2.09
C ARG A 106 -1.64 5.23 -2.14
N ALA A 107 -0.63 5.07 -1.30
CA ALA A 107 0.03 3.78 -1.12
C ALA A 107 -1.00 2.69 -0.79
N GLY A 108 -0.85 1.53 -1.39
CA GLY A 108 -1.78 0.41 -1.25
C GLY A 108 -2.91 0.36 -2.29
N ASP A 109 -3.10 1.42 -3.07
CA ASP A 109 -4.06 1.40 -4.17
C ASP A 109 -3.61 0.45 -5.27
N ARG A 110 -4.58 -0.11 -5.99
CA ARG A 110 -4.36 -0.82 -7.25
C ARG A 110 -4.82 0.05 -8.40
N ILE A 111 -4.02 0.10 -9.44
CA ILE A 111 -4.27 0.93 -10.61
C ILE A 111 -4.15 0.14 -11.90
N HIS A 112 -4.83 0.63 -12.93
CA HIS A 112 -4.61 0.21 -14.31
C HIS A 112 -4.02 1.37 -15.08
N ILE A 113 -3.02 1.09 -15.88
CA ILE A 113 -2.27 2.11 -16.63
C ILE A 113 -2.60 1.99 -18.10
N TYR A 114 -3.11 3.07 -18.67
CA TYR A 114 -3.43 3.22 -20.08
C TYR A 114 -2.45 4.19 -20.73
N CYS A 115 -2.22 4.03 -22.02
CA CYS A 115 -1.60 5.01 -22.86
C CYS A 115 -2.61 5.52 -23.90
N VAL A 116 -2.68 6.83 -24.03
CA VAL A 116 -3.48 7.48 -25.08
C VAL A 116 -2.51 7.98 -26.14
N GLU A 117 -2.50 7.34 -27.28
CA GLU A 117 -1.76 7.77 -28.45
C GLU A 117 -2.62 8.75 -29.26
N GLN A 118 -2.01 9.88 -29.63
CA GLN A 118 -2.64 10.82 -30.58
C GLN A 118 -2.18 10.41 -31.98
N GLU A 119 -2.97 9.60 -32.65
CA GLU A 119 -2.90 9.49 -34.11
C GLU A 119 -3.77 10.59 -34.74
N GLU A 120 -3.40 11.06 -35.93
CA GLU A 120 -3.90 12.30 -36.54
C GLU A 120 -5.44 12.38 -36.73
N GLU A 121 -6.17 11.29 -36.62
CA GLU A 121 -7.64 11.27 -36.77
C GLU A 121 -8.39 10.48 -35.68
N GLU A 122 -7.74 9.65 -34.84
CA GLU A 122 -8.40 8.87 -33.82
C GLU A 122 -7.57 8.83 -32.52
N GLN A 123 -8.24 9.11 -31.39
CA GLN A 123 -7.65 8.92 -30.07
C GLN A 123 -7.89 7.46 -29.64
N ASN A 124 -6.86 6.64 -29.66
CA ASN A 124 -6.93 5.27 -29.22
C ASN A 124 -6.29 5.11 -27.84
N GLY A 125 -7.11 4.74 -26.85
CA GLY A 125 -6.64 4.35 -25.53
C GLY A 125 -6.28 2.86 -25.52
N LYS A 126 -5.08 2.52 -25.06
CA LYS A 126 -4.60 1.15 -24.92
C LYS A 126 -4.26 0.85 -23.47
N LEU A 127 -4.83 -0.24 -22.94
CA LEU A 127 -4.44 -0.77 -21.64
C LEU A 127 -3.02 -1.36 -21.75
N LEU A 128 -2.11 -0.88 -20.92
CA LEU A 128 -0.73 -1.36 -20.87
C LEU A 128 -0.48 -2.33 -19.71
N TRP A 129 -0.91 -1.97 -18.51
CA TRP A 129 -0.69 -2.76 -17.30
C TRP A 129 -1.93 -2.75 -16.41
N GLU A 130 -2.28 -3.92 -15.91
CA GLU A 130 -3.39 -4.12 -14.98
C GLU A 130 -2.89 -4.46 -13.58
N ASN A 131 -3.71 -4.16 -12.57
CA ASN A 131 -3.48 -4.55 -11.18
C ASN A 131 -2.10 -4.16 -10.64
N VAL A 132 -1.65 -2.97 -11.01
CA VAL A 132 -0.37 -2.43 -10.55
C VAL A 132 -0.54 -1.89 -9.14
N PHE A 133 0.31 -2.32 -8.22
CA PHE A 133 0.26 -1.88 -6.84
C PHE A 133 1.05 -0.59 -6.65
N VAL A 134 0.40 0.43 -6.06
CA VAL A 134 1.03 1.69 -5.70
C VAL A 134 1.84 1.50 -4.42
N GLN A 135 3.16 1.66 -4.54
CA GLN A 135 4.07 1.52 -3.42
C GLN A 135 4.09 2.77 -2.54
N GLN A 136 4.17 3.95 -3.15
CA GLN A 136 4.19 5.24 -2.45
C GLN A 136 3.80 6.35 -3.42
N VAL A 137 3.28 7.44 -2.88
CA VAL A 137 2.93 8.64 -3.64
C VAL A 137 3.57 9.88 -3.00
N PHE A 138 3.79 10.90 -3.84
CA PHE A 138 4.46 12.12 -3.45
C PHE A 138 3.73 13.33 -4.04
N ASP A 139 3.82 14.45 -3.34
CA ASP A 139 3.32 15.73 -3.84
C ASP A 139 4.22 16.30 -4.96
N ARG A 140 3.86 17.46 -5.49
CA ARG A 140 4.63 18.13 -6.54
C ARG A 140 6.07 18.48 -6.13
N ASN A 141 6.33 18.62 -4.84
CA ASN A 141 7.65 18.96 -4.28
C ASN A 141 8.47 17.73 -3.94
N GLY A 142 7.89 16.53 -4.06
CA GLY A 142 8.55 15.27 -3.75
C GLY A 142 8.45 14.85 -2.28
N ALA A 143 7.57 15.48 -1.50
CA ALA A 143 7.26 15.03 -0.15
C ALA A 143 6.29 13.85 -0.20
N ALA A 144 6.57 12.80 0.57
CA ALA A 144 5.70 11.64 0.68
C ALA A 144 4.35 12.02 1.30
N ILE A 145 3.27 11.49 0.74
CA ILE A 145 1.91 11.71 1.22
C ILE A 145 1.48 10.49 2.01
N GLY A 146 1.12 10.69 3.29
CA GLY A 146 0.59 9.63 4.15
C GLY A 146 -0.82 9.21 3.71
N GLY A 147 -1.18 7.96 4.00
CA GLY A 147 -2.50 7.41 3.64
C GLY A 147 -3.68 8.06 4.37
N ASP A 148 -3.43 8.78 5.45
CA ASP A 148 -4.39 9.57 6.23
C ASP A 148 -4.60 11.00 5.69
N ASP A 149 -3.72 11.47 4.80
CA ASP A 149 -3.88 12.76 4.13
C ASP A 149 -4.89 12.63 2.98
N GLY A 150 -6.09 13.18 3.17
CA GLY A 150 -7.17 13.17 2.18
C GLY A 150 -7.17 14.36 1.22
N THR A 151 -6.25 15.31 1.37
CA THR A 151 -6.33 16.61 0.69
C THR A 151 -5.18 16.89 -0.28
N THR A 152 -3.97 16.44 0.03
CA THR A 152 -2.80 16.72 -0.79
C THR A 152 -2.83 15.90 -2.09
N PRO A 153 -2.75 16.55 -3.28
CA PRO A 153 -2.75 15.82 -4.54
C PRO A 153 -1.44 15.06 -4.77
N ALA A 154 -1.54 13.78 -5.08
CA ALA A 154 -0.41 12.96 -5.51
C ALA A 154 -0.08 13.24 -6.97
N GLN A 155 1.14 13.66 -7.26
CA GLN A 155 1.65 13.90 -8.61
C GLN A 155 2.76 12.95 -9.03
N ARG A 156 3.50 12.40 -8.05
CA ARG A 156 4.52 11.39 -8.29
C ARG A 156 4.07 10.09 -7.68
N VAL A 157 4.19 9.02 -8.42
CA VAL A 157 3.69 7.69 -8.03
C VAL A 157 4.78 6.67 -8.24
N ASN A 158 5.11 5.93 -7.19
CA ASN A 158 5.96 4.76 -7.25
C ASN A 158 5.10 3.50 -7.27
N ILE A 159 5.45 2.57 -8.14
CA ILE A 159 4.74 1.31 -8.35
C ILE A 159 5.67 0.12 -8.27
N TYR A 160 5.15 -1.05 -7.90
CA TYR A 160 5.87 -2.31 -8.08
C TYR A 160 5.71 -2.81 -9.51
N MET A 161 6.81 -3.22 -10.11
CA MET A 161 6.85 -3.71 -11.48
C MET A 161 7.93 -4.79 -11.61
N GLU A 162 7.78 -5.67 -12.59
CA GLU A 162 8.86 -6.58 -12.97
C GLU A 162 9.98 -5.81 -13.68
N LYS A 163 11.22 -6.13 -13.33
CA LYS A 163 12.40 -5.48 -13.91
C LYS A 163 12.42 -5.51 -15.44
N GLU A 164 12.02 -6.61 -16.05
CA GLU A 164 12.00 -6.77 -17.50
C GLU A 164 11.02 -5.84 -18.22
N ARG A 165 10.00 -5.32 -17.50
CA ARG A 165 8.97 -4.41 -18.05
C ARG A 165 9.31 -2.93 -17.92
N VAL A 166 10.34 -2.60 -17.16
CA VAL A 166 10.69 -1.20 -16.86
C VAL A 166 11.05 -0.41 -18.12
N ALA A 167 11.81 -1.03 -19.04
CA ALA A 167 12.19 -0.36 -20.30
C ALA A 167 10.95 -0.01 -21.14
N ASP A 168 10.00 -0.93 -21.27
CA ASP A 168 8.75 -0.69 -22.01
C ASP A 168 7.90 0.38 -21.32
N PHE A 169 7.88 0.39 -20.00
CA PHE A 169 7.19 1.39 -19.20
C PHE A 169 7.73 2.80 -19.46
N TYR A 170 9.03 2.99 -19.37
CA TYR A 170 9.62 4.30 -19.64
C TYR A 170 9.55 4.70 -21.12
N ALA A 171 9.58 3.75 -22.05
CA ALA A 171 9.34 4.03 -23.46
C ALA A 171 7.90 4.52 -23.71
N ALA A 172 6.92 3.90 -23.07
CA ALA A 172 5.51 4.33 -23.15
C ALA A 172 5.29 5.73 -22.57
N LEU A 173 5.98 6.04 -21.44
CA LEU A 173 5.98 7.39 -20.85
C LEU A 173 6.51 8.47 -21.80
N ALA A 174 7.52 8.12 -22.59
CA ALA A 174 8.15 9.05 -23.53
C ALA A 174 7.35 9.26 -24.82
N GLN A 175 6.55 8.28 -25.25
CA GLN A 175 5.85 8.29 -26.52
C GLN A 175 4.40 8.77 -26.45
N GLY A 176 3.75 8.63 -25.31
CA GLY A 176 2.33 8.93 -25.18
C GLY A 176 1.96 9.56 -23.85
N SER A 177 0.70 9.92 -23.77
CA SER A 177 0.12 10.41 -22.51
C SER A 177 -0.40 9.24 -21.69
N LEU A 178 0.18 9.01 -20.53
CA LEU A 178 -0.34 8.02 -19.60
C LEU A 178 -1.64 8.49 -18.95
N ARG A 179 -2.54 7.56 -18.78
CA ARG A 179 -3.77 7.71 -18.00
C ARG A 179 -3.86 6.56 -17.02
N VAL A 180 -4.12 6.88 -15.78
CA VAL A 180 -4.25 5.91 -14.71
C VAL A 180 -5.69 5.89 -14.24
N VAL A 181 -6.23 4.71 -14.01
CA VAL A 181 -7.49 4.54 -13.28
C VAL A 181 -7.22 3.79 -11.99
N LYS A 182 -7.96 4.14 -10.95
CA LYS A 182 -7.92 3.46 -9.66
C LYS A 182 -8.93 2.33 -9.67
N ALA A 183 -8.47 1.11 -9.37
CA ALA A 183 -9.37 -0.02 -9.16
C ALA A 183 -10.09 0.15 -7.81
N GLU A 184 -11.40 -0.05 -7.81
CA GLU A 184 -12.16 -0.18 -6.56
C GLU A 184 -11.94 -1.57 -5.98
N ASP A 185 -11.71 -1.63 -4.66
CA ASP A 185 -11.73 -2.88 -3.92
C ASP A 185 -13.20 -3.32 -3.80
N THR A 186 -13.65 -4.11 -4.76
CA THR A 186 -14.92 -4.82 -4.60
C THR A 186 -14.65 -6.03 -3.74
N ASP A 187 -15.16 -6.05 -2.51
CA ASP A 187 -15.37 -7.26 -1.76
C ASP A 187 -16.31 -8.15 -2.61
N ARG A 188 -15.74 -8.95 -3.50
CA ARG A 188 -16.47 -10.07 -4.07
C ARG A 188 -16.60 -11.09 -2.95
N GLN A 189 -17.73 -11.05 -2.27
CA GLN A 189 -18.25 -12.23 -1.61
C GLN A 189 -18.48 -13.24 -2.74
N GLU A 190 -17.57 -14.16 -2.91
CA GLU A 190 -17.82 -15.35 -3.70
C GLU A 190 -18.87 -16.17 -2.91
N GLU A 191 -20.09 -16.21 -3.44
CA GLU A 191 -21.10 -17.21 -3.06
C GLU A 191 -20.69 -18.61 -3.57
#